data_6737eaf6ec6c21bfb85e2d82fcbd370e
#
_entry.id   6737eaf6ec6c21bfb85e2d82fcbd370e
#
_cell.length_a   1.000
_cell.length_b   1.000
_cell.length_c   1.000
_cell.angle_alpha   90.00
_cell.angle_beta   90.00
_cell.angle_gamma   90.00
#
_symmetry.space_group_name_H-M   'P 1'
#
loop_
_entity.id
_entity.type
_entity.pdbx_description
1 polymer ?
#
loop_
_entity_poly.entity_id
_entity_poly.type
_entity_poly.pdbx_seq_one_letter_code
_entity_poly.pdbx_strand_id
1 'polypeptide(L)'
;MLNPDTLADLKARFAEVNRLMAQPEVATDPKQLAELGRELSDLREIVTAIDVYEGLQQEQADLREMAQGDGELAEMAAMELEEVGAKLPDAEEHLRQLLIPKDPADAKDAIVEIRAGTGGDEAALFAGDLFKVYEKYAESHGWRIELMDATAGTQGGFKELIFTVRGAQAFGLLKFESGVHRVQRVPATESQGRIHTSAATVAVLPEAEDVDVEIHNNDLRIDFYRSSGPGGQSVNTTDSAVRITHIPTGVVVSIQDEKSQHKNKDKAMRVLRSRVYQMEREKAEAERAAARREMVGSGDRSAKIRTYNWPQGRVTDHRLEGDNKNHALQNILGGALDPIIEALRLEEQAERMREQAEG
;
A
#
# COMPACT_ATOMS: atom_id res chain seq x y z
N MET A 1 21.57 -6.07 -17.63
CA MET A 1 21.08 -5.46 -18.90
C MET A 1 19.58 -5.50 -18.89
N LEU A 2 18.95 -4.41 -19.30
CA LEU A 2 17.49 -4.36 -19.50
C LEU A 2 17.10 -5.31 -20.63
N ASN A 3 16.04 -6.10 -20.44
CA ASN A 3 15.57 -7.05 -21.47
C ASN A 3 14.81 -6.28 -22.58
N PRO A 4 15.29 -6.27 -23.83
CA PRO A 4 14.63 -5.56 -24.93
C PRO A 4 13.18 -6.00 -25.17
N ASP A 5 12.89 -7.28 -24.98
CA ASP A 5 11.52 -7.81 -25.15
C ASP A 5 10.56 -7.20 -24.15
N THR A 6 10.99 -7.07 -22.88
CA THR A 6 10.19 -6.42 -21.84
C THR A 6 9.93 -4.94 -22.15
N LEU A 7 10.91 -4.21 -22.69
CA LEU A 7 10.72 -2.81 -23.09
C LEU A 7 9.73 -2.67 -24.26
N ALA A 8 9.82 -3.58 -25.23
CA ALA A 8 8.87 -3.64 -26.36
C ALA A 8 7.44 -3.96 -25.89
N ASP A 9 7.27 -4.89 -24.95
CA ASP A 9 5.96 -5.26 -24.40
C ASP A 9 5.32 -4.08 -23.66
N LEU A 10 6.10 -3.30 -22.91
CA LEU A 10 5.61 -2.11 -22.21
C LEU A 10 5.16 -1.01 -23.18
N LYS A 11 5.89 -0.78 -24.26
CA LYS A 11 5.47 0.15 -25.33
C LYS A 11 4.20 -0.34 -26.04
N ALA A 12 4.10 -1.64 -26.30
CA ALA A 12 2.91 -2.24 -26.90
C ALA A 12 1.70 -2.10 -25.97
N ARG A 13 1.87 -2.34 -24.67
CA ARG A 13 0.81 -2.16 -23.68
C ARG A 13 0.36 -0.71 -23.55
N PHE A 14 1.29 0.24 -23.56
CA PHE A 14 0.96 1.67 -23.57
C PHE A 14 0.10 2.05 -24.80
N ALA A 15 0.46 1.57 -26.00
CA ALA A 15 -0.31 1.81 -27.20
C ALA A 15 -1.71 1.16 -27.12
N GLU A 16 -1.83 -0.03 -26.55
CA GLU A 16 -3.10 -0.73 -26.34
C GLU A 16 -4.01 0.04 -25.38
N VAL A 17 -3.49 0.47 -24.22
CA VAL A 17 -4.26 1.23 -23.22
C VAL A 17 -4.76 2.54 -23.81
N ASN A 18 -3.93 3.26 -24.57
CA ASN A 18 -4.35 4.46 -25.31
C ASN A 18 -5.50 4.17 -26.28
N ARG A 19 -5.44 3.03 -26.99
CA ARG A 19 -6.50 2.61 -27.91
C ARG A 19 -7.80 2.25 -27.16
N LEU A 20 -7.71 1.55 -26.01
CA LEU A 20 -8.86 1.18 -25.19
C LEU A 20 -9.56 2.43 -24.64
N MET A 21 -8.82 3.42 -24.13
CA MET A 21 -9.39 4.67 -23.64
C MET A 21 -10.12 5.49 -24.71
N ALA A 22 -9.77 5.31 -25.99
CA ALA A 22 -10.45 5.97 -27.10
C ALA A 22 -11.79 5.27 -27.49
N GLN A 23 -12.14 4.11 -26.88
CA GLN A 23 -13.38 3.39 -27.19
C GLN A 23 -14.57 4.02 -26.46
N PRO A 24 -15.73 4.22 -27.13
CA PRO A 24 -16.91 4.81 -26.52
C PRO A 24 -17.46 4.01 -25.34
N GLU A 25 -17.27 2.70 -25.33
CA GLU A 25 -17.74 1.77 -24.29
C GLU A 25 -16.99 2.04 -22.96
N VAL A 26 -15.69 2.25 -23.01
CA VAL A 26 -14.85 2.58 -21.86
C VAL A 26 -15.18 3.97 -21.30
N ALA A 27 -15.47 4.94 -22.17
CA ALA A 27 -15.83 6.29 -21.76
C ALA A 27 -17.14 6.35 -20.95
N THR A 28 -18.00 5.33 -21.04
CA THR A 28 -19.27 5.24 -20.30
C THR A 28 -19.14 4.52 -18.96
N ASP A 29 -18.01 3.85 -18.69
CA ASP A 29 -17.72 3.17 -17.42
C ASP A 29 -16.68 3.97 -16.60
N PRO A 30 -17.11 4.72 -15.56
CA PRO A 30 -16.20 5.55 -14.76
C PRO A 30 -15.13 4.74 -14.03
N LYS A 31 -15.42 3.47 -13.64
CA LYS A 31 -14.46 2.62 -12.91
C LYS A 31 -13.35 2.16 -13.86
N GLN A 32 -13.73 1.62 -15.01
CA GLN A 32 -12.78 1.16 -16.02
C GLN A 32 -11.95 2.32 -16.58
N LEU A 33 -12.56 3.49 -16.78
CA LEU A 33 -11.87 4.70 -17.23
C LEU A 33 -10.82 5.15 -16.20
N ALA A 34 -11.14 5.11 -14.90
CA ALA A 34 -10.21 5.48 -13.84
C ALA A 34 -9.04 4.49 -13.72
N GLU A 35 -9.30 3.19 -13.88
CA GLU A 35 -8.26 2.14 -13.87
C GLU A 35 -7.29 2.30 -15.05
N LEU A 36 -7.82 2.39 -16.27
CA LEU A 36 -7.00 2.58 -17.47
C LEU A 36 -6.27 3.93 -17.45
N GLY A 37 -6.86 4.98 -16.87
CA GLY A 37 -6.23 6.28 -16.70
C GLY A 37 -5.01 6.25 -15.80
N ARG A 38 -5.05 5.49 -14.70
CA ARG A 38 -3.90 5.26 -13.81
C ARG A 38 -2.82 4.47 -14.53
N GLU A 39 -3.20 3.34 -15.15
CA GLU A 39 -2.26 2.51 -15.91
C GLU A 39 -1.57 3.31 -17.03
N LEU A 40 -2.30 4.15 -17.75
CA LEU A 40 -1.75 5.02 -18.77
C LEU A 40 -0.74 6.03 -18.21
N SER A 41 -1.03 6.60 -17.05
CA SER A 41 -0.14 7.56 -16.39
C SER A 41 1.18 6.89 -15.98
N ASP A 42 1.11 5.70 -15.39
CA ASP A 42 2.30 4.94 -14.98
C ASP A 42 3.12 4.50 -16.19
N LEU A 43 2.49 3.95 -17.22
CA LEU A 43 3.16 3.53 -18.46
C LEU A 43 3.78 4.69 -19.22
N ARG A 44 3.19 5.89 -19.18
CA ARG A 44 3.73 7.07 -19.88
C ARG A 44 5.11 7.45 -19.35
N GLU A 45 5.30 7.46 -18.05
CA GLU A 45 6.57 7.77 -17.42
C GLU A 45 7.64 6.75 -17.84
N ILE A 46 7.29 5.46 -17.78
CA ILE A 46 8.17 4.34 -18.17
C ILE A 46 8.54 4.44 -19.66
N VAL A 47 7.55 4.62 -20.57
CA VAL A 47 7.78 4.69 -22.00
C VAL A 47 8.64 5.89 -22.37
N THR A 48 8.44 7.04 -21.70
CA THR A 48 9.29 8.22 -21.91
C THR A 48 10.75 7.92 -21.53
N ALA A 49 10.99 7.23 -20.42
CA ALA A 49 12.33 6.84 -20.01
C ALA A 49 12.95 5.78 -20.95
N ILE A 50 12.14 4.85 -21.47
CA ILE A 50 12.58 3.90 -22.52
C ILE A 50 13.03 4.65 -23.76
N ASP A 51 12.24 5.61 -24.24
CA ASP A 51 12.56 6.38 -25.45
C ASP A 51 13.85 7.19 -25.28
N VAL A 52 14.09 7.78 -24.10
CA VAL A 52 15.35 8.47 -23.78
C VAL A 52 16.52 7.49 -23.77
N TYR A 53 16.38 6.34 -23.11
CA TYR A 53 17.45 5.34 -23.02
C TYR A 53 17.80 4.76 -24.39
N GLU A 54 16.81 4.34 -25.19
CA GLU A 54 17.02 3.83 -26.54
C GLU A 54 17.60 4.90 -27.48
N GLY A 55 17.13 6.16 -27.34
CA GLY A 55 17.67 7.30 -28.07
C GLY A 55 19.16 7.50 -27.81
N LEU A 56 19.58 7.50 -26.54
CA LEU A 56 20.99 7.60 -26.15
C LEU A 56 21.82 6.40 -26.63
N GLN A 57 21.25 5.19 -26.62
CA GLN A 57 21.95 4.01 -27.18
C GLN A 57 22.17 4.12 -28.69
N GLN A 58 21.16 4.58 -29.44
CA GLN A 58 21.27 4.77 -30.88
C GLN A 58 22.27 5.89 -31.20
N GLU A 59 22.17 7.02 -30.50
CA GLU A 59 23.11 8.13 -30.63
C GLU A 59 24.56 7.69 -30.36
N GLN A 60 24.76 6.90 -29.29
CA GLN A 60 26.06 6.33 -28.96
C GLN A 60 26.60 5.44 -30.10
N ALA A 61 25.72 4.62 -30.71
CA ALA A 61 26.12 3.74 -31.82
C ALA A 61 26.51 4.56 -33.07
N ASP A 62 25.71 5.55 -33.41
CA ASP A 62 25.97 6.42 -34.58
C ASP A 62 27.26 7.24 -34.39
N LEU A 63 27.47 7.82 -33.19
CA LEU A 63 28.71 8.57 -32.89
C LEU A 63 29.95 7.66 -32.89
N ARG A 64 29.82 6.41 -32.44
CA ARG A 64 30.94 5.43 -32.53
C ARG A 64 31.34 5.13 -33.98
N GLU A 65 30.37 5.04 -34.87
CA GLU A 65 30.64 4.83 -36.32
C GLU A 65 31.31 6.08 -36.90
N MET A 66 30.79 7.27 -36.59
CA MET A 66 31.35 8.54 -37.06
C MET A 66 32.78 8.80 -36.56
N ALA A 67 33.06 8.46 -35.29
CA ALA A 67 34.38 8.63 -34.66
C ALA A 67 35.47 7.71 -35.23
N GLN A 68 35.11 6.66 -36.01
CA GLN A 68 36.07 5.80 -36.71
C GLN A 68 36.59 6.43 -38.04
N GLY A 69 35.96 7.54 -38.47
CA GLY A 69 36.40 8.30 -39.66
C GLY A 69 37.66 9.14 -39.41
N ASP A 70 38.06 9.88 -40.42
CA ASP A 70 39.19 10.80 -40.34
C ASP A 70 38.70 12.26 -40.44
N GLY A 71 39.36 13.19 -39.73
CA GLY A 71 39.13 14.63 -39.82
C GLY A 71 38.32 15.24 -38.70
N GLU A 72 37.96 16.51 -38.84
CA GLU A 72 37.33 17.34 -37.82
C GLU A 72 35.97 16.79 -37.34
N LEU A 73 35.21 16.12 -38.22
CA LEU A 73 33.96 15.47 -37.87
C LEU A 73 34.15 14.27 -36.92
N ALA A 74 35.24 13.51 -37.10
CA ALA A 74 35.53 12.37 -36.22
C ALA A 74 35.97 12.85 -34.81
N GLU A 75 36.69 13.96 -34.73
CA GLU A 75 37.07 14.59 -33.46
C GLU A 75 35.83 15.11 -32.71
N MET A 76 34.90 15.77 -33.39
CA MET A 76 33.63 16.24 -32.82
C MET A 76 32.79 15.04 -32.31
N ALA A 77 32.64 14.01 -33.14
CA ALA A 77 31.90 12.80 -32.76
C ALA A 77 32.53 12.09 -31.53
N ALA A 78 33.84 12.11 -31.38
CA ALA A 78 34.51 11.57 -30.20
C ALA A 78 34.21 12.37 -28.93
N MET A 79 34.12 13.69 -29.01
CA MET A 79 33.72 14.53 -27.87
C MET A 79 32.26 14.29 -27.45
N GLU A 80 31.35 14.28 -28.43
CA GLU A 80 29.94 13.98 -28.18
C GLU A 80 29.73 12.57 -27.63
N LEU A 81 30.52 11.59 -28.10
CA LEU A 81 30.50 10.22 -27.60
C LEU A 81 30.83 10.13 -26.09
N GLU A 82 31.76 10.97 -25.61
CA GLU A 82 32.09 11.03 -24.18
C GLU A 82 30.91 11.59 -23.38
N GLU A 83 30.23 12.63 -23.87
CA GLU A 83 29.05 13.21 -23.22
C GLU A 83 27.87 12.22 -23.17
N VAL A 84 27.57 11.55 -24.28
CA VAL A 84 26.52 10.53 -24.35
C VAL A 84 26.88 9.33 -23.45
N GLY A 85 28.16 8.93 -23.46
CA GLY A 85 28.66 7.87 -22.60
C GLY A 85 28.52 8.15 -21.09
N ALA A 86 28.56 9.43 -20.69
CA ALA A 86 28.30 9.86 -19.31
C ALA A 86 26.80 9.87 -18.95
N LYS A 87 25.92 10.18 -19.91
CA LYS A 87 24.46 10.24 -19.69
C LYS A 87 23.78 8.86 -19.69
N LEU A 88 24.32 7.90 -20.43
CA LEU A 88 23.70 6.59 -20.63
C LEU A 88 23.54 5.77 -19.33
N PRO A 89 24.53 5.72 -18.40
CA PRO A 89 24.37 5.03 -17.13
C PRO A 89 23.25 5.61 -16.26
N ASP A 90 23.12 6.94 -16.22
CA ASP A 90 22.09 7.63 -15.45
C ASP A 90 20.70 7.34 -16.02
N ALA A 91 20.56 7.33 -17.35
CA ALA A 91 19.31 6.96 -18.01
C ALA A 91 18.95 5.48 -17.81
N GLU A 92 19.93 4.58 -17.84
CA GLU A 92 19.73 3.15 -17.55
C GLU A 92 19.26 2.95 -16.10
N GLU A 93 19.90 3.61 -15.16
CA GLU A 93 19.53 3.51 -13.74
C GLU A 93 18.14 4.09 -13.48
N HIS A 94 17.84 5.25 -14.05
CA HIS A 94 16.49 5.84 -13.94
C HIS A 94 15.42 4.92 -14.51
N LEU A 95 15.66 4.31 -15.68
CA LEU A 95 14.73 3.35 -16.27
C LEU A 95 14.57 2.10 -15.41
N ARG A 96 15.65 1.57 -14.83
CA ARG A 96 15.58 0.44 -13.90
C ARG A 96 14.69 0.76 -12.70
N GLN A 97 14.82 1.94 -12.13
CA GLN A 97 13.99 2.37 -10.99
C GLN A 97 12.50 2.43 -11.36
N LEU A 98 12.17 2.91 -12.55
CA LEU A 98 10.79 2.96 -13.04
C LEU A 98 10.20 1.58 -13.37
N LEU A 99 11.04 0.60 -13.73
CA LEU A 99 10.61 -0.77 -14.02
C LEU A 99 10.35 -1.63 -12.78
N ILE A 100 10.69 -1.14 -11.56
CA ILE A 100 10.33 -1.83 -10.33
C ILE A 100 8.81 -1.78 -10.19
N PRO A 101 8.12 -2.95 -10.06
CA PRO A 101 6.68 -2.97 -9.90
C PRO A 101 6.27 -2.13 -8.69
N LYS A 102 5.47 -1.11 -8.91
CA LYS A 102 4.84 -0.34 -7.83
C LYS A 102 3.84 -1.26 -7.13
N ASP A 103 3.84 -1.27 -5.81
CA ASP A 103 2.81 -1.99 -5.04
C ASP A 103 1.45 -1.27 -5.27
N PRO A 104 0.42 -1.96 -5.79
CA PRO A 104 -0.90 -1.34 -5.97
C PRO A 104 -1.47 -0.75 -4.67
N ALA A 105 -1.04 -1.27 -3.51
CA ALA A 105 -1.43 -0.74 -2.22
C ALA A 105 -0.88 0.68 -1.98
N ASP A 106 0.29 1.02 -2.55
CA ASP A 106 0.93 2.33 -2.34
C ASP A 106 0.06 3.51 -2.80
N ALA A 107 -0.84 3.29 -3.77
CA ALA A 107 -1.77 4.31 -4.27
C ALA A 107 -3.00 4.53 -3.36
N LYS A 108 -3.21 3.69 -2.35
CA LYS A 108 -4.38 3.72 -1.48
C LYS A 108 -4.26 4.80 -0.40
N ASP A 109 -5.42 5.15 0.18
CA ASP A 109 -5.49 5.89 1.44
C ASP A 109 -4.92 5.05 2.58
N ALA A 110 -4.44 5.70 3.65
CA ALA A 110 -3.80 5.02 4.77
C ALA A 110 -4.68 5.07 6.01
N ILE A 111 -4.79 3.95 6.72
CA ILE A 111 -5.30 3.88 8.08
C ILE A 111 -4.10 3.85 9.02
N VAL A 112 -3.98 4.86 9.87
CA VAL A 112 -2.88 4.98 10.83
C VAL A 112 -3.41 4.73 12.23
N GLU A 113 -2.78 3.78 12.94
CA GLU A 113 -3.08 3.47 14.33
C GLU A 113 -1.86 3.81 15.19
N ILE A 114 -2.04 4.65 16.19
CA ILE A 114 -1.01 5.00 17.17
C ILE A 114 -1.45 4.46 18.53
N ARG A 115 -0.60 3.68 19.18
CA ARG A 115 -0.86 3.16 20.53
C ARG A 115 0.27 3.53 21.48
N ALA A 116 -0.09 4.00 22.67
CA ALA A 116 0.85 4.18 23.75
C ALA A 116 1.42 2.81 24.17
N GLY A 117 2.74 2.68 24.14
CA GLY A 117 3.47 1.49 24.56
C GLY A 117 3.98 1.62 26.01
N THR A 118 5.22 1.17 26.24
CA THR A 118 5.85 1.24 27.54
C THR A 118 6.11 2.69 27.94
N GLY A 119 5.64 3.14 29.11
CA GLY A 119 5.93 4.48 29.65
C GLY A 119 4.72 5.19 30.28
N GLY A 120 3.54 4.51 30.35
CA GLY A 120 2.34 5.05 31.01
C GLY A 120 1.86 6.36 30.37
N ASP A 121 1.59 7.38 31.20
CA ASP A 121 1.07 8.68 30.73
C ASP A 121 2.01 9.38 29.75
N GLU A 122 3.32 9.23 29.90
CA GLU A 122 4.31 9.80 28.98
C GLU A 122 4.22 9.19 27.58
N ALA A 123 3.97 7.88 27.49
CA ALA A 123 3.74 7.23 26.20
C ALA A 123 2.46 7.75 25.54
N ALA A 124 1.41 8.03 26.30
CA ALA A 124 0.17 8.61 25.80
C ALA A 124 0.35 10.05 25.30
N LEU A 125 1.14 10.86 25.99
CA LEU A 125 1.52 12.22 25.57
C LEU A 125 2.34 12.15 24.26
N PHE A 126 3.29 11.23 24.18
CA PHE A 126 4.10 11.05 22.99
C PHE A 126 3.29 10.56 21.78
N ALA A 127 2.30 9.71 22.00
CA ALA A 127 1.34 9.33 20.93
C ALA A 127 0.60 10.56 20.36
N GLY A 128 0.23 11.50 21.23
CA GLY A 128 -0.34 12.79 20.81
C GLY A 128 0.64 13.68 20.04
N ASP A 129 1.93 13.64 20.39
CA ASP A 129 2.96 14.39 19.64
C ASP A 129 3.19 13.77 18.26
N LEU A 130 3.22 12.45 18.13
CA LEU A 130 3.30 11.76 16.83
C LEU A 130 2.09 12.08 15.93
N PHE A 131 0.88 12.11 16.48
CA PHE A 131 -0.30 12.51 15.72
C PHE A 131 -0.14 13.91 15.13
N LYS A 132 0.35 14.89 15.92
CA LYS A 132 0.62 16.24 15.42
C LYS A 132 1.66 16.28 14.31
N VAL A 133 2.68 15.40 14.36
CA VAL A 133 3.66 15.27 13.27
C VAL A 133 2.97 14.83 12.00
N TYR A 134 2.13 13.78 12.07
CA TYR A 134 1.40 13.28 10.89
C TYR A 134 0.33 14.26 10.40
N GLU A 135 -0.30 15.00 11.29
CA GLU A 135 -1.24 16.07 10.92
C GLU A 135 -0.57 17.15 10.08
N LYS A 136 0.60 17.63 10.51
CA LYS A 136 1.40 18.62 9.76
C LYS A 136 1.95 18.05 8.46
N TYR A 137 2.36 16.78 8.46
CA TYR A 137 2.82 16.11 7.26
C TYR A 137 1.71 15.98 6.24
N ALA A 138 0.52 15.58 6.65
CA ALA A 138 -0.65 15.51 5.80
C ALA A 138 -1.04 16.90 5.25
N GLU A 139 -0.98 17.94 6.08
CA GLU A 139 -1.25 19.32 5.68
C GLU A 139 -0.29 19.80 4.58
N SER A 140 1.02 19.50 4.71
CA SER A 140 2.03 19.87 3.72
C SER A 140 1.83 19.18 2.36
N HIS A 141 1.20 17.99 2.34
CA HIS A 141 0.88 17.22 1.13
C HIS A 141 -0.53 17.50 0.60
N GLY A 142 -1.31 18.38 1.25
CA GLY A 142 -2.70 18.64 0.88
C GLY A 142 -3.64 17.45 1.14
N TRP A 143 -3.25 16.54 2.03
CA TRP A 143 -4.04 15.39 2.42
C TRP A 143 -5.06 15.75 3.49
N ARG A 144 -6.09 14.92 3.61
CA ARG A 144 -7.14 15.09 4.61
C ARG A 144 -7.05 14.00 5.67
N ILE A 145 -7.07 14.39 6.95
CA ILE A 145 -7.17 13.45 8.08
C ILE A 145 -8.61 13.34 8.54
N GLU A 146 -9.06 12.12 8.76
CA GLU A 146 -10.38 11.81 9.33
C GLU A 146 -10.18 10.90 10.55
N LEU A 147 -10.59 11.40 11.73
CA LEU A 147 -10.49 10.64 12.97
C LEU A 147 -11.55 9.54 13.00
N MET A 148 -11.11 8.30 13.20
CA MET A 148 -12.01 7.13 13.29
C MET A 148 -12.33 6.79 14.74
N ASP A 149 -11.30 6.71 15.62
CA ASP A 149 -11.46 6.40 17.05
C ASP A 149 -10.33 7.02 17.86
N ALA A 150 -10.63 7.36 19.13
CA ALA A 150 -9.65 7.94 20.04
C ALA A 150 -9.95 7.57 21.48
N THR A 151 -8.98 6.95 22.15
CA THR A 151 -9.00 6.72 23.59
C THR A 151 -8.03 7.67 24.27
N ALA A 152 -8.56 8.63 25.04
CA ALA A 152 -7.74 9.64 25.72
C ALA A 152 -6.86 9.03 26.83
N GLY A 153 -5.67 9.60 27.01
CA GLY A 153 -4.81 9.33 28.15
C GLY A 153 -5.28 10.05 29.42
N THR A 154 -4.86 9.58 30.61
CA THR A 154 -5.26 10.14 31.92
C THR A 154 -4.68 11.53 32.18
N GLN A 155 -3.52 11.84 31.65
CA GLN A 155 -2.81 13.13 31.77
C GLN A 155 -2.78 13.91 30.44
N GLY A 156 -3.69 13.60 29.50
CA GLY A 156 -3.68 14.08 28.14
C GLY A 156 -3.03 13.11 27.16
N GLY A 157 -2.97 13.50 25.88
CA GLY A 157 -2.55 12.58 24.81
C GLY A 157 -3.55 11.45 24.57
N PHE A 158 -3.08 10.36 23.96
CA PHE A 158 -3.94 9.25 23.56
C PHE A 158 -3.33 7.91 23.97
N LYS A 159 -4.13 7.03 24.59
CA LYS A 159 -3.77 5.61 24.76
C LYS A 159 -3.81 4.88 23.45
N GLU A 160 -4.81 5.21 22.64
CA GLU A 160 -5.00 4.69 21.30
C GLU A 160 -5.64 5.77 20.43
N LEU A 161 -5.19 5.90 19.19
CA LEU A 161 -5.71 6.82 18.20
C LEU A 161 -5.71 6.15 16.84
N ILE A 162 -6.85 6.16 16.16
CA ILE A 162 -7.03 5.59 14.83
C ILE A 162 -7.60 6.67 13.91
N PHE A 163 -6.95 6.91 12.79
CA PHE A 163 -7.39 7.89 11.80
C PHE A 163 -7.05 7.45 10.39
N THR A 164 -7.84 7.92 9.43
CA THR A 164 -7.57 7.74 8.00
C THR A 164 -6.86 8.97 7.47
N VAL A 165 -5.86 8.76 6.62
CA VAL A 165 -5.19 9.81 5.83
C VAL A 165 -5.57 9.60 4.38
N ARG A 166 -6.33 10.54 3.82
CA ARG A 166 -6.84 10.49 2.45
C ARG A 166 -6.03 11.40 1.55
N GLY A 167 -5.41 10.82 0.54
CA GLY A 167 -4.63 11.56 -0.44
C GLY A 167 -3.80 10.67 -1.35
N ALA A 168 -3.29 11.25 -2.42
CA ALA A 168 -2.48 10.51 -3.38
C ALA A 168 -1.24 9.90 -2.70
N GLN A 169 -1.05 8.59 -2.85
CA GLN A 169 0.07 7.83 -2.31
C GLN A 169 0.21 7.90 -0.77
N ALA A 170 -0.86 8.18 -0.03
CA ALA A 170 -0.81 8.33 1.42
C ALA A 170 -0.26 7.08 2.12
N PHE A 171 -0.73 5.87 1.71
CA PHE A 171 -0.20 4.62 2.24
C PHE A 171 1.26 4.41 1.82
N GLY A 172 1.60 4.61 0.54
CA GLY A 172 2.95 4.37 0.01
C GLY A 172 4.04 5.19 0.69
N LEU A 173 3.72 6.40 1.17
CA LEU A 173 4.64 7.23 1.92
C LEU A 173 4.60 6.93 3.44
N LEU A 174 3.42 6.77 4.02
CA LEU A 174 3.28 6.56 5.47
C LEU A 174 3.60 5.13 5.92
N LYS A 175 3.61 4.11 5.05
CA LYS A 175 3.96 2.72 5.40
C LYS A 175 5.30 2.61 6.14
N PHE A 176 6.26 3.49 5.82
CA PHE A 176 7.57 3.56 6.46
C PHE A 176 7.53 4.06 7.92
N GLU A 177 6.40 4.57 8.37
CA GLU A 177 6.20 4.98 9.77
C GLU A 177 5.78 3.81 10.67
N SER A 178 5.47 2.64 10.10
CA SER A 178 5.08 1.46 10.87
C SER A 178 6.22 0.94 11.73
N GLY A 179 5.97 0.78 13.03
CA GLY A 179 6.93 0.24 13.99
C GLY A 179 6.90 0.90 15.36
N VAL A 180 7.97 0.71 16.13
CA VAL A 180 8.11 1.27 17.48
C VAL A 180 8.88 2.57 17.44
N HIS A 181 8.25 3.64 17.90
CA HIS A 181 8.85 4.96 18.07
C HIS A 181 9.23 5.17 19.54
N ARG A 182 10.47 5.49 19.81
CA ARG A 182 11.01 5.69 21.17
C ARG A 182 11.26 7.15 21.45
N VAL A 183 10.82 7.64 22.60
CA VAL A 183 11.06 9.00 23.08
C VAL A 183 11.99 8.98 24.28
N GLN A 184 12.93 9.94 24.33
CA GLN A 184 13.80 10.21 25.46
C GLN A 184 13.68 11.69 25.82
N ARG A 185 12.94 11.97 26.89
CA ARG A 185 12.78 13.35 27.44
C ARG A 185 12.46 13.30 28.94
N VAL A 186 12.52 14.46 29.57
CA VAL A 186 11.95 14.64 30.91
C VAL A 186 10.42 14.76 30.74
N PRO A 187 9.60 13.83 31.25
CA PRO A 187 8.15 13.92 31.15
C PRO A 187 7.61 15.17 31.85
N ALA A 188 6.47 15.68 31.36
CA ALA A 188 5.77 16.77 32.06
C ALA A 188 5.28 16.35 33.48
N THR A 189 5.18 15.07 33.75
CA THR A 189 4.77 14.48 35.05
C THR A 189 5.98 14.21 35.97
N GLU A 190 7.21 14.41 35.53
CA GLU A 190 8.42 14.13 36.31
C GLU A 190 8.87 15.39 37.10
N SER A 191 8.89 15.29 38.44
CA SER A 191 9.23 16.40 39.34
C SER A 191 10.73 16.52 39.62
N GLN A 192 11.52 15.46 39.36
CA GLN A 192 12.96 15.43 39.70
C GLN A 192 13.87 15.64 38.48
N GLY A 193 13.30 15.99 37.31
CA GLY A 193 14.07 16.29 36.11
C GLY A 193 14.75 15.06 35.46
N ARG A 194 14.37 13.84 35.82
CA ARG A 194 14.96 12.61 35.26
C ARG A 194 14.48 12.37 33.84
N ILE A 195 15.38 11.98 32.95
CA ILE A 195 15.04 11.57 31.58
C ILE A 195 14.40 10.20 31.62
N HIS A 196 13.18 10.09 31.10
CA HIS A 196 12.49 8.81 30.92
C HIS A 196 12.59 8.36 29.45
N THR A 197 12.51 7.06 29.29
CA THR A 197 12.44 6.42 27.97
C THR A 197 11.07 5.76 27.84
N SER A 198 10.24 6.31 26.95
CA SER A 198 8.91 5.79 26.66
C SER A 198 8.81 5.39 25.18
N ALA A 199 7.78 4.66 24.83
CA ALA A 199 7.56 4.21 23.46
C ALA A 199 6.08 4.31 23.05
N ALA A 200 5.85 4.56 21.78
CA ALA A 200 4.55 4.40 21.13
C ALA A 200 4.72 3.52 19.89
N THR A 201 3.70 2.80 19.54
CA THR A 201 3.68 1.98 18.32
C THR A 201 2.81 2.63 17.28
N VAL A 202 3.26 2.60 16.04
CA VAL A 202 2.52 3.07 14.87
C VAL A 202 2.32 1.89 13.94
N ALA A 203 1.08 1.67 13.49
CA ALA A 203 0.77 0.73 12.42
C ALA A 203 0.08 1.52 11.29
N VAL A 204 0.56 1.34 10.08
CA VAL A 204 -0.01 1.96 8.88
C VAL A 204 -0.50 0.85 7.96
N LEU A 205 -1.80 0.84 7.70
CA LEU A 205 -2.47 -0.16 6.88
C LEU A 205 -3.10 0.52 5.66
N PRO A 206 -3.14 -0.11 4.49
CA PRO A 206 -3.90 0.44 3.36
C PRO A 206 -5.39 0.40 3.68
N GLU A 207 -6.13 1.46 3.30
CA GLU A 207 -7.59 1.42 3.36
C GLU A 207 -8.08 0.33 2.42
N ALA A 208 -8.84 -0.63 2.96
CA ALA A 208 -9.39 -1.71 2.15
C ALA A 208 -10.64 -1.22 1.45
N GLU A 209 -10.77 -1.59 0.20
CA GLU A 209 -12.02 -1.50 -0.51
C GLU A 209 -13.06 -2.41 0.14
N ASP A 210 -14.34 -2.03 0.08
CA ASP A 210 -15.42 -2.91 0.53
C ASP A 210 -15.32 -4.25 -0.19
N VAL A 211 -15.47 -5.34 0.55
CA VAL A 211 -15.42 -6.69 0.00
C VAL A 211 -16.70 -6.90 -0.82
N ASP A 212 -16.63 -6.63 -2.12
CA ASP A 212 -17.71 -6.97 -3.06
C ASP A 212 -17.69 -8.48 -3.29
N VAL A 213 -18.67 -9.17 -2.70
CA VAL A 213 -18.85 -10.61 -2.91
C VAL A 213 -19.78 -10.83 -4.09
N GLU A 214 -19.22 -11.02 -5.27
CA GLU A 214 -19.96 -11.50 -6.43
C GLU A 214 -20.09 -13.03 -6.37
N ILE A 215 -21.32 -13.54 -6.28
CA ILE A 215 -21.60 -14.96 -6.33
C ILE A 215 -22.09 -15.32 -7.75
N HIS A 216 -21.21 -16.00 -8.49
CA HIS A 216 -21.56 -16.49 -9.83
C HIS A 216 -22.38 -17.78 -9.74
N ASN A 217 -23.34 -17.96 -10.66
CA ASN A 217 -24.18 -19.17 -10.70
C ASN A 217 -23.37 -20.46 -10.91
N ASN A 218 -22.21 -20.38 -11.57
CA ASN A 218 -21.32 -21.52 -11.80
C ASN A 218 -20.62 -22.01 -10.52
N ASP A 219 -20.55 -21.16 -9.49
CA ASP A 219 -19.93 -21.47 -8.20
C ASP A 219 -20.94 -22.08 -7.21
N LEU A 220 -22.19 -22.31 -7.67
CA LEU A 220 -23.25 -22.82 -6.84
C LEU A 220 -23.64 -24.25 -7.25
N ARG A 221 -23.69 -25.14 -6.26
CA ARG A 221 -24.37 -26.40 -6.37
C ARG A 221 -25.69 -26.33 -5.62
N ILE A 222 -26.80 -26.53 -6.34
CA ILE A 222 -28.15 -26.42 -5.81
C ILE A 222 -28.77 -27.82 -5.81
N ASP A 223 -29.09 -28.33 -4.63
CA ASP A 223 -29.74 -29.62 -4.43
C ASP A 223 -31.19 -29.39 -3.92
N PHE A 224 -32.14 -30.09 -4.53
CA PHE A 224 -33.55 -30.11 -4.10
C PHE A 224 -33.83 -31.40 -3.39
N TYR A 225 -34.57 -31.35 -2.29
CA TYR A 225 -34.91 -32.53 -1.52
C TYR A 225 -36.24 -32.33 -0.77
N ARG A 226 -36.78 -33.44 -0.21
CA ARG A 226 -38.02 -33.40 0.54
C ARG A 226 -37.81 -32.76 1.89
N SER A 227 -38.72 -31.84 2.25
CA SER A 227 -38.70 -31.25 3.61
C SER A 227 -39.01 -32.31 4.65
N SER A 228 -38.26 -32.27 5.76
CA SER A 228 -38.50 -33.14 6.93
C SER A 228 -39.27 -32.36 7.99
N GLY A 229 -40.38 -32.91 8.50
CA GLY A 229 -41.15 -32.30 9.56
C GLY A 229 -42.55 -32.93 9.72
N PRO A 230 -43.25 -32.66 10.86
CA PRO A 230 -44.64 -33.10 11.04
C PRO A 230 -45.53 -32.34 10.05
N GLY A 231 -46.02 -33.03 9.00
CA GLY A 231 -46.87 -32.45 7.95
C GLY A 231 -47.67 -33.51 7.21
N GLY A 232 -48.74 -33.08 6.53
CA GLY A 232 -49.61 -33.95 5.71
C GLY A 232 -48.99 -34.42 4.38
N GLN A 233 -49.79 -35.02 3.46
CA GLN A 233 -49.34 -35.63 2.23
C GLN A 233 -48.46 -34.71 1.32
N SER A 234 -48.63 -33.40 1.36
CA SER A 234 -47.86 -32.44 0.54
C SER A 234 -46.39 -32.29 1.00
N VAL A 235 -46.04 -32.50 2.26
CA VAL A 235 -44.67 -32.45 2.80
C VAL A 235 -43.86 -33.67 2.36
N ASN A 236 -44.54 -34.83 2.19
CA ASN A 236 -43.90 -36.10 1.85
C ASN A 236 -43.78 -36.33 0.32
N THR A 237 -44.45 -35.52 -0.51
CA THR A 237 -44.52 -35.74 -1.97
C THR A 237 -43.81 -34.67 -2.78
N THR A 238 -43.50 -33.53 -2.23
CA THR A 238 -42.90 -32.39 -2.97
C THR A 238 -41.47 -32.06 -2.50
N ASP A 239 -40.53 -32.00 -3.44
CA ASP A 239 -39.13 -31.59 -3.16
C ASP A 239 -39.05 -30.05 -3.02
N SER A 240 -39.61 -29.54 -1.92
CA SER A 240 -39.68 -28.09 -1.63
C SER A 240 -38.44 -27.54 -0.89
N ALA A 241 -37.68 -28.41 -0.22
CA ALA A 241 -36.46 -28.01 0.48
C ALA A 241 -35.29 -27.77 -0.49
N VAL A 242 -34.51 -26.74 -0.24
CA VAL A 242 -33.38 -26.32 -1.08
C VAL A 242 -32.11 -26.28 -0.26
N ARG A 243 -31.07 -26.92 -0.75
CA ARG A 243 -29.68 -26.79 -0.24
C ARG A 243 -28.83 -26.14 -1.31
N ILE A 244 -28.16 -25.05 -0.96
CA ILE A 244 -27.21 -24.36 -1.82
C ILE A 244 -25.83 -24.47 -1.19
N THR A 245 -24.87 -24.96 -1.95
CA THR A 245 -23.45 -25.03 -1.57
C THR A 245 -22.67 -24.06 -2.47
N HIS A 246 -21.97 -23.13 -1.86
CA HIS A 246 -20.99 -22.30 -2.57
C HIS A 246 -19.68 -23.07 -2.66
N ILE A 247 -19.32 -23.49 -3.88
CA ILE A 247 -18.19 -24.41 -4.11
C ILE A 247 -16.86 -23.84 -3.66
N PRO A 248 -16.49 -22.54 -3.96
CA PRO A 248 -15.19 -22.00 -3.58
C PRO A 248 -14.98 -21.88 -2.07
N THR A 249 -16.03 -21.53 -1.31
CA THR A 249 -15.93 -21.32 0.13
C THR A 249 -16.39 -22.51 0.98
N GLY A 250 -17.09 -23.49 0.37
CA GLY A 250 -17.67 -24.61 1.08
C GLY A 250 -18.89 -24.26 1.94
N VAL A 251 -19.37 -23.02 1.92
CA VAL A 251 -20.53 -22.58 2.70
C VAL A 251 -21.80 -23.29 2.20
N VAL A 252 -22.54 -23.93 3.12
CA VAL A 252 -23.78 -24.63 2.83
C VAL A 252 -24.95 -23.95 3.55
N VAL A 253 -26.03 -23.72 2.80
CA VAL A 253 -27.30 -23.20 3.32
C VAL A 253 -28.43 -24.14 2.93
N SER A 254 -29.26 -24.55 3.91
CA SER A 254 -30.43 -25.38 3.68
C SER A 254 -31.67 -24.67 4.21
N ILE A 255 -32.68 -24.49 3.37
CA ILE A 255 -33.96 -23.83 3.71
C ILE A 255 -35.12 -24.74 3.29
N GLN A 256 -36.09 -24.90 4.22
CA GLN A 256 -37.28 -25.75 4.02
C GLN A 256 -38.56 -25.13 4.62
N ASP A 257 -38.54 -23.84 4.97
CA ASP A 257 -39.59 -23.19 5.76
C ASP A 257 -40.86 -22.93 4.94
N GLU A 258 -40.72 -22.75 3.62
CA GLU A 258 -41.81 -22.41 2.72
C GLU A 258 -42.29 -23.64 1.92
N LYS A 259 -43.57 -23.63 1.55
CA LYS A 259 -44.13 -24.64 0.68
C LYS A 259 -43.64 -24.51 -0.78
N SER A 260 -43.11 -23.36 -1.16
CA SER A 260 -42.63 -23.06 -2.52
C SER A 260 -41.11 -23.23 -2.60
N GLN A 261 -40.67 -24.13 -3.49
CA GLN A 261 -39.26 -24.33 -3.82
C GLN A 261 -38.56 -23.04 -4.25
N HIS A 262 -39.23 -22.21 -5.08
CA HIS A 262 -38.67 -20.93 -5.52
C HIS A 262 -38.43 -19.95 -4.34
N LYS A 263 -39.41 -19.84 -3.42
CA LYS A 263 -39.26 -18.99 -2.24
C LYS A 263 -38.11 -19.47 -1.32
N ASN A 264 -37.99 -20.79 -1.16
CA ASN A 264 -36.88 -21.39 -0.40
C ASN A 264 -35.53 -21.13 -1.08
N LYS A 265 -35.45 -21.20 -2.41
CA LYS A 265 -34.24 -20.88 -3.18
C LYS A 265 -33.84 -19.41 -3.00
N ASP A 266 -34.79 -18.47 -3.14
CA ASP A 266 -34.51 -17.05 -2.98
C ASP A 266 -34.06 -16.70 -1.54
N LYS A 267 -34.66 -17.34 -0.54
CA LYS A 267 -34.29 -17.19 0.85
C LYS A 267 -32.90 -17.78 1.12
N ALA A 268 -32.62 -18.99 0.57
CA ALA A 268 -31.32 -19.62 0.67
C ALA A 268 -30.21 -18.79 0.03
N MET A 269 -30.46 -18.18 -1.13
CA MET A 269 -29.51 -17.29 -1.81
C MET A 269 -29.19 -16.03 -0.97
N ARG A 270 -30.19 -15.41 -0.36
CA ARG A 270 -29.98 -14.26 0.53
C ARG A 270 -29.13 -14.62 1.75
N VAL A 271 -29.44 -15.74 2.39
CA VAL A 271 -28.67 -16.22 3.55
C VAL A 271 -27.24 -16.62 3.14
N LEU A 272 -27.09 -17.24 1.95
CA LEU A 272 -25.78 -17.61 1.42
C LEU A 272 -24.89 -16.37 1.21
N ARG A 273 -25.43 -15.34 0.53
CA ARG A 273 -24.71 -14.07 0.31
C ARG A 273 -24.24 -13.46 1.63
N SER A 274 -25.11 -13.40 2.62
CA SER A 274 -24.77 -12.86 3.94
C SER A 274 -23.65 -13.67 4.63
N ARG A 275 -23.68 -15.02 4.55
CA ARG A 275 -22.65 -15.87 5.15
C ARG A 275 -21.32 -15.80 4.43
N VAL A 276 -21.33 -15.78 3.10
CA VAL A 276 -20.09 -15.66 2.32
C VAL A 276 -19.45 -14.27 2.56
N TYR A 277 -20.25 -13.21 2.55
CA TYR A 277 -19.79 -11.86 2.88
C TYR A 277 -19.15 -11.79 4.29
N GLN A 278 -19.82 -12.37 5.29
CA GLN A 278 -19.29 -12.39 6.66
C GLN A 278 -17.97 -13.16 6.73
N MET A 279 -17.85 -14.30 6.05
CA MET A 279 -16.64 -15.11 6.04
C MET A 279 -15.47 -14.39 5.37
N GLU A 280 -15.69 -13.76 4.20
CA GLU A 280 -14.65 -12.98 3.52
C GLU A 280 -14.23 -11.76 4.35
N ARG A 281 -15.18 -11.11 5.03
CA ARG A 281 -14.89 -10.03 5.96
C ARG A 281 -14.03 -10.50 7.14
N GLU A 282 -14.39 -11.62 7.78
CA GLU A 282 -13.62 -12.22 8.90
C GLU A 282 -12.20 -12.60 8.44
N LYS A 283 -12.05 -13.14 7.22
CA LYS A 283 -10.74 -13.46 6.63
C LYS A 283 -9.91 -12.19 6.42
N ALA A 284 -10.47 -11.17 5.81
CA ALA A 284 -9.81 -9.88 5.61
C ALA A 284 -9.42 -9.21 6.96
N GLU A 285 -10.29 -9.28 7.97
CA GLU A 285 -9.98 -8.79 9.33
C GLU A 285 -8.84 -9.58 9.98
N ALA A 286 -8.79 -10.91 9.80
CA ALA A 286 -7.74 -11.77 10.32
C ALA A 286 -6.38 -11.48 9.64
N GLU A 287 -6.37 -11.28 8.33
CA GLU A 287 -5.18 -10.90 7.56
C GLU A 287 -4.65 -9.53 8.00
N ARG A 288 -5.52 -8.53 8.17
CA ARG A 288 -5.16 -7.21 8.70
C ARG A 288 -4.61 -7.30 10.12
N ALA A 289 -5.22 -8.12 10.98
CA ALA A 289 -4.74 -8.34 12.35
C ALA A 289 -3.37 -9.05 12.38
N ALA A 290 -3.09 -9.93 11.41
CA ALA A 290 -1.78 -10.56 11.26
C ALA A 290 -0.73 -9.56 10.81
N ALA A 291 -1.00 -8.78 9.74
CA ALA A 291 -0.13 -7.72 9.26
C ALA A 291 0.18 -6.67 10.35
N ARG A 292 -0.84 -6.24 11.10
CA ARG A 292 -0.65 -5.32 12.24
C ARG A 292 0.30 -5.90 13.30
N ARG A 293 0.17 -7.18 13.64
CA ARG A 293 1.03 -7.85 14.63
C ARG A 293 2.48 -7.93 14.15
N GLU A 294 2.71 -8.17 12.89
CA GLU A 294 4.03 -8.19 12.27
C GLU A 294 4.69 -6.82 12.32
N MET A 295 3.97 -5.75 11.93
CA MET A 295 4.47 -4.37 11.94
C MET A 295 4.84 -3.85 13.33
N VAL A 296 4.06 -4.19 14.35
CA VAL A 296 4.18 -3.61 15.71
C VAL A 296 5.04 -4.49 16.62
N GLY A 297 5.20 -5.78 16.31
CA GLY A 297 5.90 -6.75 17.17
C GLY A 297 5.35 -6.76 18.60
N SER A 298 6.24 -6.85 19.58
CA SER A 298 5.88 -6.86 21.02
C SER A 298 5.60 -5.47 21.62
N GLY A 299 5.82 -4.37 20.84
CA GLY A 299 5.77 -3.00 21.37
C GLY A 299 6.89 -2.67 22.36
N ASP A 300 7.90 -3.54 22.46
CA ASP A 300 9.05 -3.32 23.33
C ASP A 300 9.93 -2.21 22.73
N ARG A 301 10.34 -1.27 23.59
CA ARG A 301 11.25 -0.18 23.25
C ARG A 301 12.63 -0.61 22.72
N SER A 302 12.97 -1.90 22.82
CA SER A 302 14.19 -2.48 22.21
C SER A 302 14.08 -2.63 20.69
N ALA A 303 12.89 -2.95 20.16
CA ALA A 303 12.61 -3.12 18.74
C ALA A 303 12.22 -1.80 18.06
N LYS A 304 12.95 -0.72 18.32
CA LYS A 304 12.64 0.61 17.81
C LYS A 304 13.08 0.81 16.35
N ILE A 305 12.22 1.45 15.56
CA ILE A 305 12.61 1.98 14.24
C ILE A 305 13.21 3.38 14.36
N ARG A 306 12.67 4.23 15.29
CA ARG A 306 13.08 5.63 15.42
C ARG A 306 13.21 6.06 16.89
N THR A 307 14.19 6.92 17.18
CA THR A 307 14.38 7.52 18.52
C THR A 307 14.33 9.02 18.45
N TYR A 308 13.43 9.62 19.22
CA TYR A 308 13.27 11.05 19.42
C TYR A 308 14.00 11.44 20.71
N ASN A 309 15.12 12.14 20.61
CA ASN A 309 15.96 12.52 21.73
C ASN A 309 15.87 14.04 21.97
N TRP A 310 15.06 14.44 22.95
CA TRP A 310 14.86 15.85 23.29
C TRP A 310 16.13 16.53 23.81
N PRO A 311 16.90 15.96 24.79
CA PRO A 311 18.13 16.56 25.26
C PRO A 311 19.17 16.84 24.18
N GLN A 312 19.21 16.02 23.15
CA GLN A 312 20.13 16.19 22.02
C GLN A 312 19.51 16.94 20.82
N GLY A 313 18.22 17.30 20.88
CA GLY A 313 17.53 17.96 19.77
C GLY A 313 17.52 17.15 18.46
N ARG A 314 17.57 15.83 18.55
CA ARG A 314 17.82 14.92 17.43
C ARG A 314 16.80 13.79 17.35
N VAL A 315 16.44 13.43 16.11
CA VAL A 315 15.72 12.20 15.78
C VAL A 315 16.68 11.29 15.03
N THR A 316 16.76 10.02 15.45
CA THR A 316 17.59 8.99 14.80
C THR A 316 16.68 7.93 14.23
N ASP A 317 16.69 7.70 12.92
CA ASP A 317 16.09 6.52 12.30
C ASP A 317 17.12 5.40 12.28
N HIS A 318 16.78 4.26 12.89
CA HIS A 318 17.73 3.15 13.10
C HIS A 318 17.86 2.23 11.87
N ARG A 319 17.00 2.42 10.89
CA ARG A 319 17.03 1.67 9.63
C ARG A 319 18.01 2.29 8.63
N LEU A 320 18.27 3.59 8.75
CA LEU A 320 19.13 4.35 7.84
C LEU A 320 20.59 4.40 8.35
N GLU A 321 21.51 4.61 7.43
CA GLU A 321 22.94 4.79 7.71
C GLU A 321 23.46 6.17 7.23
N GLY A 322 24.68 6.51 7.59
CA GLY A 322 25.34 7.75 7.17
C GLY A 322 24.60 9.03 7.59
N ASP A 323 24.57 9.99 6.68
CA ASP A 323 24.00 11.32 6.91
C ASP A 323 22.46 11.31 7.03
N ASN A 324 21.81 10.33 6.39
CA ASN A 324 20.35 10.18 6.42
C ASN A 324 19.81 9.60 7.73
N LYS A 325 20.70 9.17 8.64
CA LYS A 325 20.31 8.55 9.91
C LYS A 325 19.77 9.54 10.95
N ASN A 326 20.30 10.77 10.97
CA ASN A 326 20.04 11.73 12.03
C ASN A 326 19.43 13.02 11.49
N HIS A 327 18.31 13.44 12.10
CA HIS A 327 17.56 14.64 11.69
C HIS A 327 17.34 15.56 12.90
N ALA A 328 17.18 16.87 12.64
CA ALA A 328 16.83 17.83 13.67
C ALA A 328 15.42 17.56 14.22
N LEU A 329 15.28 17.42 15.54
CA LEU A 329 14.02 17.11 16.21
C LEU A 329 12.91 18.10 15.83
N GLN A 330 13.21 19.39 15.78
CA GLN A 330 12.23 20.44 15.48
C GLN A 330 11.66 20.32 14.06
N ASN A 331 12.48 19.90 13.09
CA ASN A 331 12.03 19.70 11.71
C ASN A 331 11.04 18.53 11.66
N ILE A 332 11.34 17.41 12.31
CA ILE A 332 10.46 16.25 12.36
C ILE A 332 9.17 16.57 13.12
N LEU A 333 9.23 17.26 14.25
CA LEU A 333 8.03 17.74 14.97
C LEU A 333 7.24 18.77 14.16
N GLY A 334 7.88 19.42 13.19
CA GLY A 334 7.26 20.29 12.19
C GLY A 334 6.61 19.57 11.03
N GLY A 335 6.70 18.24 10.95
CA GLY A 335 6.11 17.42 9.87
C GLY A 335 7.06 17.16 8.70
N ALA A 336 8.35 17.54 8.76
CA ALA A 336 9.32 17.31 7.68
C ALA A 336 9.82 15.86 7.68
N LEU A 337 8.98 14.92 7.23
CA LEU A 337 9.29 13.49 7.15
C LEU A 337 9.90 13.08 5.81
N ASP A 338 9.74 13.87 4.74
CA ASP A 338 10.19 13.52 3.39
C ASP A 338 11.64 13.03 3.30
N PRO A 339 12.65 13.68 3.95
CA PRO A 339 14.03 13.21 3.85
C PRO A 339 14.24 11.78 4.38
N ILE A 340 13.47 11.38 5.41
CA ILE A 340 13.53 10.02 5.97
C ILE A 340 12.79 9.06 5.03
N ILE A 341 11.59 9.42 4.59
CA ILE A 341 10.74 8.59 3.74
C ILE A 341 11.40 8.34 2.39
N GLU A 342 11.99 9.36 1.77
CA GLU A 342 12.72 9.23 0.51
C GLU A 342 13.93 8.30 0.64
N ALA A 343 14.72 8.44 1.70
CA ALA A 343 15.86 7.56 1.94
C ALA A 343 15.41 6.09 2.13
N LEU A 344 14.35 5.83 2.91
CA LEU A 344 13.81 4.49 3.10
C LEU A 344 13.20 3.92 1.81
N ARG A 345 12.57 4.76 0.99
CA ARG A 345 12.04 4.36 -0.31
C ARG A 345 13.14 3.94 -1.27
N LEU A 346 14.26 4.66 -1.28
CA LEU A 346 15.43 4.28 -2.08
C LEU A 346 16.04 2.94 -1.62
N GLU A 347 16.10 2.70 -0.30
CA GLU A 347 16.55 1.40 0.23
C GLU A 347 15.61 0.26 -0.15
N GLU A 348 14.29 0.45 -0.02
CA GLU A 348 13.28 -0.53 -0.46
C GLU A 348 13.41 -0.83 -1.96
N GLN A 349 13.60 0.19 -2.80
CA GLN A 349 13.81 0.02 -4.23
C GLN A 349 15.10 -0.78 -4.52
N ALA A 350 16.20 -0.45 -3.84
CA ALA A 350 17.46 -1.16 -4.01
C ALA A 350 17.37 -2.64 -3.59
N GLU A 351 16.60 -2.94 -2.55
CA GLU A 351 16.36 -4.31 -2.09
C GLU A 351 15.54 -5.10 -3.11
N ARG A 352 14.44 -4.54 -3.61
CA ARG A 352 13.61 -5.15 -4.67
C ARG A 352 14.40 -5.40 -5.97
N MET A 353 15.31 -4.48 -6.35
CA MET A 353 16.21 -4.71 -7.50
C MET A 353 17.15 -5.90 -7.29
N ARG A 354 17.67 -6.07 -6.07
CA ARG A 354 18.56 -7.22 -5.74
C ARG A 354 17.79 -8.54 -5.84
N GLU A 355 16.58 -8.59 -5.28
CA GLU A 355 15.71 -9.76 -5.34
C GLU A 355 15.38 -10.16 -6.78
N GLN A 356 15.10 -9.18 -7.66
CA GLN A 356 14.87 -9.43 -9.08
C GLN A 356 16.12 -9.86 -9.85
N ALA A 357 17.30 -9.51 -9.38
CA ALA A 357 18.55 -9.92 -10.02
C ALA A 357 19.00 -11.34 -9.60
N GLU A 358 18.51 -11.84 -8.47
CA GLU A 358 18.84 -13.17 -7.91
C GLU A 358 17.80 -14.25 -8.31
N GLY A 359 16.61 -13.89 -8.78
CA GLY A 359 15.54 -14.81 -9.21
C GLY A 359 15.48 -14.95 -10.72
#